data_f38dea5c01836e18566c4cf1345ea61c
#
_entry.id   f38dea5c01836e18566c4cf1345ea61c
#
_cell.length_a   1.000
_cell.length_b   1.000
_cell.length_c   1.000
_cell.angle_alpha   90.00
_cell.angle_beta   90.00
_cell.angle_gamma   90.00
#
_symmetry.space_group_name_H-M   'P 1'
#
loop_
_entity.id
_entity.type
_entity.pdbx_description
1 polymer ?
#
loop_
_entity_poly.entity_id
_entity_poly.type
_entity_poly.pdbx_seq_one_letter_code
_entity_poly.pdbx_strand_id
1 'polypeptide(L)'
;MESTTTIAAKDGLNLFMRSWIPPQYRGVIALVHGFGEHSGRFQHVADFLNTNGFAVVAMDSRGHGKSDGQRGHAPSFESYYNDVESLIDFTKKKNLY
;
A
#
# COMPACT_ATOMS: atom_id res chain seq x y z
N MET A 1 13.09 -1.59 -7.55
CA MET A 1 13.35 -0.34 -6.87
C MET A 1 12.25 -0.01 -5.88
N GLU A 2 12.45 -0.39 -4.65
CA GLU A 2 11.45 -0.20 -3.62
C GLU A 2 11.63 1.16 -2.93
N SER A 3 10.55 1.89 -2.74
CA SER A 3 10.53 3.11 -1.93
C SER A 3 9.50 2.94 -0.83
N THR A 4 9.71 3.64 0.28
CA THR A 4 8.78 3.57 1.40
C THR A 4 8.40 4.98 1.84
N THR A 5 7.19 5.12 2.33
CA THR A 5 6.72 6.37 2.91
C THR A 5 5.57 6.07 3.86
N THR A 6 5.07 7.11 4.50
CA THR A 6 3.92 7.01 5.40
C THR A 6 2.82 7.91 4.87
N ILE A 7 1.60 7.41 4.85
CA ILE A 7 0.44 8.21 4.45
C ILE A 7 -0.53 8.28 5.61
N ALA A 8 -1.36 9.32 5.64
CA ALA A 8 -2.33 9.52 6.70
C ALA A 8 -3.66 8.88 6.32
N ALA A 9 -4.18 8.05 7.19
CA ALA A 9 -5.55 7.56 7.08
C ALA A 9 -6.52 8.69 7.37
N LYS A 10 -7.79 8.49 7.04
CA LYS A 10 -8.81 9.52 7.25
C LYS A 10 -8.99 9.88 8.72
N ASP A 11 -8.71 8.94 9.61
CA ASP A 11 -8.79 9.19 11.06
C ASP A 11 -7.44 9.64 11.65
N GLY A 12 -6.45 9.94 10.81
CA GLY A 12 -5.16 10.46 11.25
C GLY A 12 -4.11 9.43 11.57
N LEU A 13 -4.46 8.15 11.50
CA LEU A 13 -3.52 7.07 11.76
C LEU A 13 -2.47 7.03 10.64
N ASN A 14 -1.22 6.72 10.98
CA ASN A 14 -0.18 6.62 9.97
C ASN A 14 -0.11 5.20 9.39
N LEU A 15 -0.15 5.12 8.07
CA LEU A 15 -0.08 3.86 7.34
C LEU A 15 1.25 3.78 6.59
N PHE A 16 1.95 2.67 6.73
CA PHE A 16 3.21 2.46 6.04
C PHE A 16 2.94 1.96 4.63
N MET A 17 3.60 2.58 3.65
CA MET A 17 3.37 2.28 2.24
C MET A 17 4.68 1.95 1.55
N ARG A 18 4.65 0.98 0.64
CA ARG A 18 5.76 0.63 -0.23
C ARG A 18 5.36 0.89 -1.67
N SER A 19 6.35 1.26 -2.50
CA SER A 19 6.10 1.40 -3.93
C SER A 19 7.29 0.87 -4.71
N TRP A 20 7.01 0.31 -5.87
CA TRP A 20 8.00 -0.21 -6.79
C TRP A 20 7.67 0.38 -8.15
N ILE A 21 8.33 1.49 -8.50
CA ILE A 21 8.00 2.28 -9.69
C ILE A 21 9.15 2.17 -10.69
N PRO A 22 8.97 1.43 -11.79
CA PRO A 22 10.00 1.37 -12.83
C PRO A 22 10.04 2.68 -13.62
N PRO A 23 11.12 2.92 -14.40
CA PRO A 23 11.23 4.16 -15.17
C PRO A 23 10.08 4.39 -16.15
N GLN A 24 9.53 3.31 -16.70
CA GLN A 24 8.39 3.38 -17.60
C GLN A 24 7.40 2.29 -17.21
N TYR A 25 6.13 2.64 -17.24
CA TYR A 25 5.08 1.69 -16.91
C TYR A 25 3.78 2.11 -17.59
N ARG A 26 2.88 1.15 -17.80
CA ARG A 26 1.62 1.36 -18.49
C ARG A 26 0.41 1.36 -17.54
N GLY A 27 0.64 1.17 -16.28
CA GLY A 27 -0.42 1.19 -15.28
C GLY A 27 0.14 0.96 -13.90
N VAL A 28 -0.71 1.16 -12.88
CA VAL A 28 -0.33 0.99 -11.48
C VAL A 28 -1.24 -0.05 -10.85
N ILE A 29 -0.65 -0.99 -10.14
CA ILE A 29 -1.39 -2.03 -9.42
C ILE A 29 -1.21 -1.79 -7.93
N ALA A 30 -2.34 -1.72 -7.22
CA ALA A 30 -2.34 -1.61 -5.77
C ALA A 30 -2.56 -2.98 -5.17
N LEU A 31 -1.67 -3.38 -4.25
CA LEU A 31 -1.74 -4.67 -3.59
C LEU A 31 -2.13 -4.49 -2.13
N VAL A 32 -3.07 -5.31 -1.66
CA VAL A 32 -3.53 -5.30 -0.28
C VAL A 32 -3.28 -6.68 0.29
N HIS A 33 -2.54 -6.74 1.42
CA HIS A 33 -2.20 -8.03 2.01
C HIS A 33 -3.34 -8.58 2.85
N GLY A 34 -3.25 -9.89 3.13
CA GLY A 34 -4.22 -10.57 3.97
C GLY A 34 -3.96 -10.32 5.46
N PHE A 35 -4.93 -10.72 6.28
CA PHE A 35 -4.83 -10.59 7.73
C PHE A 35 -3.58 -11.32 8.24
N GLY A 36 -2.85 -10.66 9.12
CA GLY A 36 -1.64 -11.25 9.72
C GLY A 36 -0.40 -11.13 8.85
N GLU A 37 -0.49 -10.46 7.70
CA GLU A 37 0.65 -10.29 6.81
C GLU A 37 1.12 -8.85 6.78
N HIS A 38 1.96 -8.49 5.81
CA HIS A 38 2.43 -7.12 5.62
C HIS A 38 2.91 -6.96 4.18
N SER A 39 3.02 -5.69 3.74
CA SER A 39 3.33 -5.39 2.35
C SER A 39 4.72 -5.85 1.92
N GLY A 40 5.63 -6.07 2.86
CA GLY A 40 6.97 -6.55 2.55
C GLY A 40 6.99 -7.91 1.87
N ARG A 41 5.91 -8.69 2.02
CA ARG A 41 5.82 -10.00 1.37
C ARG A 41 5.55 -9.92 -0.12
N PHE A 42 5.24 -8.73 -0.63
CA PHE A 42 4.91 -8.56 -2.03
C PHE A 42 6.12 -8.37 -2.95
N GLN A 43 7.35 -8.47 -2.43
CA GLN A 43 8.54 -8.21 -3.23
C GLN A 43 8.57 -9.03 -4.52
N HIS A 44 8.29 -10.34 -4.43
CA HIS A 44 8.30 -11.20 -5.62
C HIS A 44 7.23 -10.82 -6.61
N VAL A 45 6.03 -10.51 -6.11
CA VAL A 45 4.90 -10.11 -6.96
C VAL A 45 5.22 -8.78 -7.62
N ALA A 46 5.78 -7.84 -6.87
CA ALA A 46 6.14 -6.53 -7.40
C ALA A 46 7.19 -6.66 -8.49
N ASP A 47 8.21 -7.49 -8.28
CA ASP A 47 9.26 -7.70 -9.29
C ASP A 47 8.66 -8.25 -10.59
N PHE A 48 7.76 -9.22 -10.47
CA PHE A 48 7.10 -9.80 -11.63
C PHE A 48 6.29 -8.74 -12.38
N LEU A 49 5.51 -7.94 -11.64
CA LEU A 49 4.65 -6.91 -12.24
C LEU A 49 5.49 -5.79 -12.88
N ASN A 50 6.57 -5.39 -12.23
CA ASN A 50 7.49 -4.39 -12.80
C ASN A 50 8.05 -4.88 -14.13
N THR A 51 8.45 -6.16 -14.19
CA THR A 51 8.98 -6.75 -15.41
C THR A 51 7.95 -6.72 -16.54
N ASN A 52 6.67 -6.77 -16.19
CA ASN A 52 5.59 -6.77 -17.18
C ASN A 52 5.01 -5.37 -17.42
N GLY A 53 5.68 -4.33 -16.99
CA GLY A 53 5.32 -2.96 -17.36
C GLY A 53 4.36 -2.29 -16.40
N PHE A 54 4.25 -2.76 -15.16
CA PHE A 54 3.38 -2.14 -14.16
C PHE A 54 4.17 -1.58 -13.00
N ALA A 55 3.77 -0.40 -12.53
CA ALA A 55 4.18 0.12 -11.24
C ALA A 55 3.31 -0.54 -10.17
N VAL A 56 3.84 -0.66 -8.97
CA VAL A 56 3.14 -1.34 -7.88
C VAL A 56 3.19 -0.48 -6.63
N VAL A 57 2.06 -0.36 -5.94
CA VAL A 57 1.98 0.27 -4.63
C VAL A 57 1.32 -0.71 -3.68
N ALA A 58 1.72 -0.66 -2.41
CA ALA A 58 1.16 -1.53 -1.38
C ALA A 58 1.27 -0.82 -0.05
N MET A 59 0.42 -1.18 0.91
CA MET A 59 0.52 -0.64 2.26
C MET A 59 0.41 -1.76 3.27
N ASP A 60 0.98 -1.55 4.45
CA ASP A 60 0.69 -2.38 5.60
C ASP A 60 -0.67 -1.92 6.13
N SER A 61 -1.63 -2.84 6.25
CA SER A 61 -2.94 -2.52 6.80
C SER A 61 -2.81 -2.06 8.24
N ARG A 62 -3.74 -1.24 8.72
CA ARG A 62 -3.69 -0.78 10.10
C ARG A 62 -3.58 -1.98 11.04
N GLY A 63 -2.78 -1.81 12.08
CA GLY A 63 -2.57 -2.89 13.05
C GLY A 63 -1.65 -3.99 12.55
N HIS A 64 -1.01 -3.83 11.38
CA HIS A 64 -0.12 -4.82 10.79
C HIS A 64 1.20 -4.18 10.38
N GLY A 65 2.26 -4.97 10.35
CA GLY A 65 3.57 -4.54 9.89
C GLY A 65 4.02 -3.25 10.55
N LYS A 66 4.35 -2.26 9.76
CA LYS A 66 4.87 -0.97 10.24
C LYS A 66 3.81 0.12 10.31
N SER A 67 2.56 -0.20 9.98
CA SER A 67 1.46 0.76 10.13
C SER A 67 1.04 0.85 11.59
N ASP A 68 0.51 2.03 11.96
CA ASP A 68 -0.02 2.25 13.31
C ASP A 68 -1.30 1.47 13.51
N GLY A 69 -1.79 1.48 14.75
CA GLY A 69 -3.04 0.85 15.12
C GLY A 69 -2.82 -0.32 16.06
N GLN A 70 -3.88 -0.70 16.75
CA GLN A 70 -3.84 -1.85 17.66
C GLN A 70 -3.56 -3.10 16.83
N ARG A 71 -2.57 -3.88 17.25
CA ARG A 71 -2.13 -5.04 16.47
C ARG A 71 -3.27 -5.99 16.17
N GLY A 72 -3.44 -6.27 14.86
CA GLY A 72 -4.46 -7.20 14.40
C GLY A 72 -5.89 -6.74 14.58
N HIS A 73 -6.11 -5.43 14.77
CA HIS A 73 -7.45 -4.90 15.08
C HIS A 73 -7.77 -3.67 14.24
N ALA A 74 -9.03 -3.50 13.90
CA ALA A 74 -9.57 -2.28 13.34
C ALA A 74 -10.91 -2.00 14.00
N PRO A 75 -11.27 -0.70 14.17
CA PRO A 75 -12.56 -0.34 14.78
C PRO A 75 -13.76 -0.89 14.02
N SER A 76 -13.63 -1.00 12.69
CA SER A 76 -14.73 -1.49 11.86
C SER A 76 -14.16 -1.96 10.54
N PHE A 77 -14.96 -2.70 9.80
CA PHE A 77 -14.61 -3.10 8.44
C PHE A 77 -14.42 -1.87 7.54
N GLU A 78 -15.22 -0.84 7.79
CA GLU A 78 -15.14 0.41 7.04
C GLU A 78 -13.79 1.11 7.22
N SER A 79 -13.11 0.90 8.35
CA SER A 79 -11.78 1.45 8.57
C SER A 79 -10.79 0.92 7.53
N TYR A 80 -10.84 -0.37 7.22
CA TYR A 80 -9.99 -0.95 6.20
C TYR A 80 -10.31 -0.37 4.82
N TYR A 81 -11.57 -0.21 4.52
CA TYR A 81 -12.04 0.40 3.28
C TYR A 81 -11.45 1.78 3.10
N ASN A 82 -11.57 2.61 4.15
CA ASN A 82 -11.07 3.97 4.11
C ASN A 82 -9.57 4.02 3.96
N ASP A 83 -8.85 3.06 4.54
CA ASP A 83 -7.39 2.98 4.42
C ASP A 83 -6.98 2.68 2.98
N VAL A 84 -7.67 1.73 2.33
CA VAL A 84 -7.41 1.41 0.92
C VAL A 84 -7.69 2.61 0.05
N GLU A 85 -8.77 3.34 0.33
CA GLU A 85 -9.12 4.55 -0.40
C GLU A 85 -8.03 5.62 -0.23
N SER A 86 -7.45 5.73 0.97
CA SER A 86 -6.36 6.66 1.22
C SER A 86 -5.13 6.32 0.39
N LEU A 87 -4.84 5.03 0.23
CA LEU A 87 -3.74 4.58 -0.62
C LEU A 87 -3.99 4.97 -2.08
N ILE A 88 -5.20 4.75 -2.56
CA ILE A 88 -5.56 5.08 -3.94
C ILE A 88 -5.47 6.59 -4.16
N ASP A 89 -5.99 7.37 -3.25
CA ASP A 89 -5.97 8.83 -3.35
C ASP A 89 -4.54 9.37 -3.35
N PHE A 90 -3.68 8.81 -2.51
CA PHE A 90 -2.27 9.20 -2.47
C PHE A 90 -1.61 8.89 -3.81
N THR A 91 -1.90 7.72 -4.38
CA THR A 91 -1.35 7.30 -5.65
C THR A 91 -1.76 8.26 -6.76
N LYS A 92 -3.02 8.68 -6.78
CA LYS A 92 -3.52 9.64 -7.75
C LYS A 92 -2.86 11.01 -7.59
N LYS A 93 -2.72 11.49 -6.36
CA LYS A 93 -2.10 12.77 -6.07
C LYS A 93 -0.66 12.85 -6.56
N LYS A 94 0.04 11.71 -6.55
CA LYS A 94 1.43 11.67 -7.01
C LYS A 94 1.53 11.43 -8.50
N ASN A 95 0.41 11.42 -9.22
CA ASN A 95 0.38 11.22 -10.66
C ASN A 95 1.08 9.93 -11.07
N LEU A 96 0.87 8.85 -10.29
CA LEU A 96 1.52 7.59 -10.58
C LEU A 96 0.82 6.79 -11.67
N TYR A 97 -0.36 7.24 -12.12
CA TYR A 97 -1.02 6.55 -13.23
C TYR A 97 -1.75 7.49 -14.15
#